data_cacb38e566fd96ae69734e22def2d6e3
#
_entry.id   cacb38e566fd96ae69734e22def2d6e3
#
_cell.length_a   1.000
_cell.length_b   1.000
_cell.length_c   1.000
_cell.angle_alpha   90.00
_cell.angle_beta   90.00
_cell.angle_gamma   90.00
#
_symmetry.space_group_name_H-M   'P 1'
#
loop_
_entity.id
_entity.type
_entity.pdbx_description
1 polymer ?
#
loop_
_entity_poly.entity_id
_entity_poly.type
_entity_poly.pdbx_seq_one_letter_code
_entity_poly.pdbx_strand_id
1 'polypeptide(L)'
;MKKTWKKWVALGMTFSMMAGIAGCGNSKHAGSENTTEAAKKQEVAAPIKIATKPMTEQFILGEMLKLVIEDTTDYSVELTKGIGGGTNNIMPAMESGDFDLYPEYTSSGYIMVLKHDSDGISDEDMWKQLQKEYKDKYDMSWIGQYGFNNTYALIIREEAAKKYNLTKTSQLADVSDELVFGGNSDYIERK
;
A
#
# COMPACT_ATOMS: atom_id res chain seq x y z
N MET A 1 6.12 31.26 5.95
CA MET A 1 5.50 32.12 4.92
C MET A 1 4.19 31.46 4.51
N LYS A 2 3.07 32.09 4.82
CA LYS A 2 1.72 31.54 4.56
C LYS A 2 1.35 31.73 3.08
N LYS A 3 1.08 30.64 2.37
CA LYS A 3 0.58 30.68 0.98
C LYS A 3 -0.94 30.50 1.00
N THR A 4 -1.65 31.57 0.74
CA THR A 4 -3.11 31.62 0.65
C THR A 4 -3.58 31.09 -0.69
N TRP A 5 -4.39 30.04 -0.68
CA TRP A 5 -5.04 29.46 -1.86
C TRP A 5 -6.29 30.27 -2.19
N LYS A 6 -6.30 30.93 -3.34
CA LYS A 6 -7.44 31.67 -3.86
C LYS A 6 -8.46 30.69 -4.48
N LYS A 7 -9.66 30.65 -3.91
CA LYS A 7 -10.84 29.99 -4.48
C LYS A 7 -11.31 30.77 -5.70
N TRP A 8 -11.39 30.12 -6.85
CA TRP A 8 -12.10 30.63 -8.02
C TRP A 8 -13.52 30.09 -8.03
N VAL A 9 -14.47 30.95 -7.87
CA VAL A 9 -15.90 30.71 -8.09
C VAL A 9 -16.17 31.10 -9.53
N ALA A 10 -16.54 30.15 -10.37
CA ALA A 10 -17.05 30.42 -11.71
C ALA A 10 -18.58 30.36 -11.68
N LEU A 11 -19.16 31.51 -11.85
CA LEU A 11 -20.59 31.74 -12.06
C LEU A 11 -20.86 31.61 -13.57
N GLY A 12 -21.71 30.75 -14.00
CA GLY A 12 -22.01 30.57 -15.42
C GLY A 12 -23.47 30.18 -15.70
N MET A 13 -24.17 31.06 -16.11
CA MET A 13 -25.34 31.31 -16.94
C MET A 13 -26.19 30.11 -17.38
N THR A 14 -27.44 30.20 -16.93
CA THR A 14 -28.64 29.58 -17.51
C THR A 14 -28.90 30.10 -18.93
N PHE A 15 -29.22 29.20 -19.84
CA PHE A 15 -29.84 29.50 -21.12
C PHE A 15 -31.11 28.66 -21.28
N SER A 16 -32.27 29.33 -21.11
CA SER A 16 -33.57 28.78 -21.44
C SER A 16 -33.83 28.96 -22.94
N MET A 17 -34.26 27.92 -23.64
CA MET A 17 -34.97 28.08 -24.88
C MET A 17 -36.19 27.18 -24.90
N MET A 18 -37.33 27.80 -24.80
CA MET A 18 -38.67 27.30 -25.15
C MET A 18 -38.82 27.29 -26.68
N ALA A 19 -39.31 26.23 -27.25
CA ALA A 19 -40.13 26.28 -28.46
C ALA A 19 -41.04 25.06 -28.48
N GLY A 20 -42.33 25.31 -28.39
CA GLY A 20 -43.38 24.32 -28.49
C GLY A 20 -43.75 24.05 -29.95
N ILE A 21 -44.31 22.87 -30.19
CA ILE A 21 -45.24 22.65 -31.29
C ILE A 21 -46.28 21.65 -30.83
N ALA A 22 -47.55 22.04 -30.95
CA ALA A 22 -48.73 21.22 -30.72
C ALA A 22 -48.97 20.28 -31.91
N GLY A 23 -49.38 19.04 -31.60
CA GLY A 23 -49.86 18.10 -32.58
C GLY A 23 -50.89 17.15 -31.93
N CYS A 24 -52.16 17.42 -32.18
CA CYS A 24 -53.27 16.55 -31.81
C CYS A 24 -53.27 15.25 -32.67
N GLY A 25 -53.45 14.11 -32.02
CA GLY A 25 -53.72 12.82 -32.70
C GLY A 25 -54.29 11.84 -31.68
N ASN A 26 -55.60 11.65 -31.71
CA ASN A 26 -56.37 10.78 -30.89
C ASN A 26 -56.26 9.34 -31.37
N SER A 27 -55.85 8.38 -30.53
CA SER A 27 -56.24 6.98 -30.66
C SER A 27 -56.06 6.25 -29.32
N LYS A 28 -57.18 5.75 -28.85
CA LYS A 28 -57.30 4.87 -27.65
C LYS A 28 -56.66 3.52 -27.96
N HIS A 29 -55.69 3.09 -27.09
CA HIS A 29 -55.52 1.65 -26.83
C HIS A 29 -55.05 1.46 -25.37
N ALA A 30 -55.69 0.54 -24.72
CA ALA A 30 -55.52 0.20 -23.32
C ALA A 30 -54.26 -0.64 -23.08
N GLY A 31 -53.61 -0.44 -21.92
CA GLY A 31 -52.94 -1.50 -21.18
C GLY A 31 -51.45 -1.65 -21.50
N SER A 32 -50.64 -1.14 -20.63
CA SER A 32 -49.57 -1.82 -19.90
C SER A 32 -48.77 -0.75 -19.18
N GLU A 33 -48.93 -0.68 -17.91
CA GLU A 33 -48.01 0.05 -17.01
C GLU A 33 -46.69 -0.68 -17.07
N ASN A 34 -45.76 -0.20 -17.91
CA ASN A 34 -44.38 -0.61 -17.86
C ASN A 34 -43.68 0.38 -16.96
N THR A 35 -43.65 0.06 -15.67
CA THR A 35 -42.83 0.75 -14.68
C THR A 35 -41.37 0.51 -15.07
N THR A 36 -40.82 1.41 -15.86
CA THR A 36 -39.38 1.47 -16.10
C THR A 36 -38.76 1.92 -14.79
N GLU A 37 -38.42 0.94 -13.96
CA GLU A 37 -37.49 1.14 -12.86
C GLU A 37 -36.19 1.66 -13.47
N ALA A 38 -35.95 2.96 -13.33
CA ALA A 38 -34.67 3.55 -13.66
C ALA A 38 -33.65 2.89 -12.75
N ALA A 39 -32.92 1.92 -13.30
CA ALA A 39 -31.78 1.31 -12.63
C ALA A 39 -30.87 2.46 -12.18
N LYS A 40 -30.84 2.71 -10.87
CA LYS A 40 -29.81 3.58 -10.26
C LYS A 40 -28.47 3.02 -10.71
N LYS A 41 -27.78 3.74 -11.54
CA LYS A 41 -26.40 3.47 -11.91
C LYS A 41 -25.62 3.51 -10.59
N GLN A 42 -25.33 2.35 -10.04
CA GLN A 42 -24.51 2.22 -8.84
C GLN A 42 -23.15 2.77 -9.21
N GLU A 43 -22.75 3.86 -8.58
CA GLU A 43 -21.45 4.46 -8.79
C GLU A 43 -20.43 3.43 -8.29
N VAL A 44 -19.71 2.81 -9.21
CA VAL A 44 -18.69 1.82 -8.88
C VAL A 44 -17.58 2.58 -8.16
N ALA A 45 -17.36 2.25 -6.90
CA ALA A 45 -16.27 2.84 -6.13
C ALA A 45 -14.92 2.60 -6.83
N ALA A 46 -14.01 3.58 -6.74
CA ALA A 46 -12.68 3.42 -7.29
C ALA A 46 -11.99 2.19 -6.66
N PRO A 47 -11.18 1.44 -7.43
CA PRO A 47 -10.48 0.27 -6.90
C PRO A 47 -9.50 0.67 -5.80
N ILE A 48 -9.33 -0.20 -4.80
CA ILE A 48 -8.26 -0.09 -3.82
C ILE A 48 -6.96 -0.53 -4.48
N LYS A 49 -5.95 0.31 -4.46
CA LYS A 49 -4.65 0.07 -5.08
C LYS A 49 -3.66 -0.47 -4.06
N ILE A 50 -3.19 -1.69 -4.28
CA ILE A 50 -2.22 -2.36 -3.40
C ILE A 50 -0.86 -2.46 -4.09
N ALA A 51 0.21 -2.06 -3.40
CA ALA A 51 1.59 -2.30 -3.82
C ALA A 51 2.21 -3.48 -3.06
N THR A 52 3.19 -4.17 -3.67
CA THR A 52 4.04 -5.12 -2.95
C THR A 52 5.52 -4.93 -3.28
N LYS A 53 6.39 -5.26 -2.33
CA LYS A 53 7.83 -5.36 -2.55
C LYS A 53 8.17 -6.58 -3.43
N PRO A 54 9.38 -6.64 -4.05
CA PRO A 54 9.74 -7.70 -4.99
C PRO A 54 10.18 -9.00 -4.30
N MET A 55 9.35 -9.57 -3.43
CA MET A 55 9.62 -10.81 -2.71
C MET A 55 8.40 -11.73 -2.75
N THR A 56 8.61 -13.04 -2.83
CA THR A 56 7.54 -14.04 -2.91
C THR A 56 6.53 -13.92 -1.77
N GLU A 57 6.99 -13.73 -0.53
CA GLU A 57 6.11 -13.51 0.62
C GLU A 57 5.19 -12.30 0.41
N GLN A 58 5.73 -11.20 -0.08
CA GLN A 58 4.97 -9.98 -0.35
C GLN A 58 3.92 -10.19 -1.45
N PHE A 59 4.22 -11.00 -2.45
CA PHE A 59 3.25 -11.35 -3.49
C PHE A 59 2.09 -12.15 -2.92
N ILE A 60 2.38 -13.11 -2.03
CA ILE A 60 1.37 -13.89 -1.32
C ILE A 60 0.50 -12.98 -0.44
N LEU A 61 1.12 -12.11 0.36
CA LEU A 61 0.40 -11.16 1.21
C LEU A 61 -0.48 -10.20 0.40
N GLY A 62 0.02 -9.71 -0.73
CA GLY A 62 -0.76 -8.86 -1.63
C GLY A 62 -1.99 -9.56 -2.19
N GLU A 63 -1.85 -10.82 -2.62
CA GLU A 63 -3.00 -11.62 -3.09
C GLU A 63 -3.98 -11.93 -1.97
N MET A 64 -3.50 -12.25 -0.77
CA MET A 64 -4.37 -12.49 0.39
C MET A 64 -5.18 -11.24 0.74
N LEU A 65 -4.55 -10.06 0.75
CA LEU A 65 -5.25 -8.79 1.00
C LEU A 65 -6.31 -8.53 -0.08
N LYS A 66 -5.94 -8.72 -1.36
CA LYS A 66 -6.89 -8.60 -2.47
C LYS A 66 -8.11 -9.50 -2.29
N LEU A 67 -7.88 -10.79 -2.05
CA LEU A 67 -8.96 -11.76 -1.87
C LEU A 67 -9.88 -11.40 -0.69
N VAL A 68 -9.29 -11.00 0.45
CA VAL A 68 -10.08 -10.61 1.64
C VAL A 68 -10.92 -9.37 1.36
N ILE A 69 -10.36 -8.35 0.72
CA ILE A 69 -11.09 -7.12 0.42
C ILE A 69 -12.23 -7.39 -0.57
N GLU A 70 -11.97 -8.12 -1.65
CA GLU A 70 -12.97 -8.42 -2.68
C GLU A 70 -14.06 -9.39 -2.19
N ASP A 71 -13.75 -10.27 -1.22
CA ASP A 71 -14.72 -11.19 -0.63
C ASP A 71 -15.60 -10.53 0.45
N THR A 72 -15.05 -9.54 1.18
CA THR A 72 -15.73 -8.96 2.34
C THR A 72 -16.29 -7.56 2.10
N THR A 73 -16.05 -6.97 0.95
CA THR A 73 -16.51 -5.62 0.59
C THR A 73 -16.95 -5.54 -0.87
N ASP A 74 -17.58 -4.44 -1.26
CA ASP A 74 -17.94 -4.15 -2.65
C ASP A 74 -16.79 -3.48 -3.45
N TYR A 75 -15.61 -3.34 -2.87
CA TYR A 75 -14.44 -2.77 -3.56
C TYR A 75 -13.75 -3.81 -4.44
N SER A 76 -13.33 -3.40 -5.64
CA SER A 76 -12.35 -4.13 -6.44
C SER A 76 -10.93 -3.75 -6.01
N VAL A 77 -9.96 -4.59 -6.30
CA VAL A 77 -8.55 -4.36 -5.95
C VAL A 77 -7.66 -4.38 -7.18
N GLU A 78 -6.85 -3.33 -7.30
CA GLU A 78 -5.77 -3.22 -8.28
C GLU A 78 -4.44 -3.52 -7.59
N LEU A 79 -3.86 -4.71 -7.86
CA LEU A 79 -2.63 -5.18 -7.22
C LEU A 79 -1.41 -5.00 -8.13
N THR A 80 -0.49 -4.13 -7.72
CA THR A 80 0.81 -3.93 -8.39
C THR A 80 1.91 -4.65 -7.62
N LYS A 81 2.49 -5.69 -8.24
CA LYS A 81 3.51 -6.52 -7.62
C LYS A 81 4.92 -6.06 -7.96
N GLY A 82 5.82 -6.20 -6.99
CA GLY A 82 7.25 -6.15 -7.23
C GLY A 82 7.82 -4.75 -7.42
N ILE A 83 7.37 -3.77 -6.66
CA ILE A 83 7.94 -2.42 -6.68
C ILE A 83 9.42 -2.50 -6.27
N GLY A 84 10.31 -2.25 -7.21
CA GLY A 84 11.75 -2.20 -6.97
C GLY A 84 12.11 -1.10 -5.96
N GLY A 85 13.17 -1.31 -5.18
CA GLY A 85 13.54 -0.39 -4.09
C GLY A 85 12.66 -0.49 -2.84
N GLY A 86 11.65 -1.37 -2.85
CA GLY A 86 10.85 -1.71 -1.68
C GLY A 86 10.25 -0.50 -0.96
N THR A 87 10.45 -0.42 0.35
CA THR A 87 9.95 0.66 1.21
C THR A 87 10.32 2.05 0.72
N ASN A 88 11.55 2.23 0.21
CA ASN A 88 12.04 3.54 -0.23
C ASN A 88 11.26 4.11 -1.43
N ASN A 89 10.69 3.24 -2.27
CA ASN A 89 9.89 3.66 -3.42
C ASN A 89 8.38 3.58 -3.16
N ILE A 90 7.93 2.64 -2.32
CA ILE A 90 6.50 2.50 -2.01
C ILE A 90 6.03 3.65 -1.11
N MET A 91 6.80 4.04 -0.10
CA MET A 91 6.37 5.07 0.85
C MET A 91 6.09 6.42 0.19
N PRO A 92 6.95 6.98 -0.69
CA PRO A 92 6.60 8.18 -1.45
C PRO A 92 5.37 8.03 -2.34
N ALA A 93 5.15 6.85 -2.92
CA ALA A 93 3.96 6.56 -3.73
C ALA A 93 2.67 6.48 -2.89
N MET A 94 2.77 6.01 -1.64
CA MET A 94 1.67 6.12 -0.67
C MET A 94 1.36 7.58 -0.31
N GLU A 95 2.38 8.40 -0.07
CA GLU A 95 2.22 9.82 0.24
C GLU A 95 1.60 10.61 -0.92
N SER A 96 1.89 10.24 -2.17
CA SER A 96 1.30 10.85 -3.37
C SER A 96 -0.13 10.34 -3.68
N GLY A 97 -0.59 9.28 -3.04
CA GLY A 97 -1.88 8.64 -3.31
C GLY A 97 -1.88 7.73 -4.53
N ASP A 98 -0.71 7.29 -4.99
CA ASP A 98 -0.61 6.31 -6.08
C ASP A 98 -1.02 4.91 -5.63
N PHE A 99 -0.87 4.61 -4.33
CA PHE A 99 -1.34 3.41 -3.66
C PHE A 99 -2.09 3.74 -2.37
N ASP A 100 -3.02 2.85 -1.99
CA ASP A 100 -3.84 2.96 -0.78
C ASP A 100 -3.34 2.04 0.34
N LEU A 101 -2.67 0.93 -0.01
CA LEU A 101 -2.28 -0.12 0.94
C LEU A 101 -1.03 -0.87 0.46
N TYR A 102 -0.18 -1.28 1.37
CA TYR A 102 0.89 -2.25 1.11
C TYR A 102 1.24 -3.05 2.37
N PRO A 103 1.70 -4.33 2.24
CA PRO A 103 2.28 -5.08 3.33
C PRO A 103 3.64 -4.49 3.73
N GLU A 104 3.81 -4.15 5.00
CA GLU A 104 5.07 -3.61 5.50
C GLU A 104 5.56 -4.40 6.72
N TYR A 105 6.84 -4.32 7.01
CA TYR A 105 7.45 -4.91 8.20
C TYR A 105 7.68 -3.84 9.26
N THR A 106 7.40 -4.15 10.51
CA THR A 106 7.50 -3.20 11.62
C THR A 106 8.88 -2.54 11.68
N SER A 107 9.94 -3.34 11.62
CA SER A 107 11.31 -2.80 11.62
C SER A 107 11.63 -1.94 10.41
N SER A 108 11.07 -2.23 9.22
CA SER A 108 11.28 -1.39 8.03
C SER A 108 10.58 -0.06 8.18
N GLY A 109 9.33 -0.06 8.65
CA GLY A 109 8.61 1.18 8.95
C GLY A 109 9.32 2.03 10.00
N TYR A 110 9.85 1.39 11.03
CA TYR A 110 10.50 2.06 12.15
C TYR A 110 11.88 2.66 11.77
N ILE A 111 12.74 1.84 11.16
CA ILE A 111 14.12 2.24 10.83
C ILE A 111 14.19 3.05 9.53
N MET A 112 13.54 2.57 8.46
CA MET A 112 13.71 3.15 7.12
C MET A 112 12.81 4.35 6.89
N VAL A 113 11.58 4.37 7.44
CA VAL A 113 10.63 5.47 7.25
C VAL A 113 10.74 6.49 8.37
N LEU A 114 10.60 6.06 9.63
CA LEU A 114 10.65 6.98 10.77
C LEU A 114 12.08 7.41 11.14
N LYS A 115 13.10 6.70 10.65
CA LYS A 115 14.53 6.97 10.91
C LYS A 115 14.90 6.83 12.39
N HIS A 116 14.24 5.93 13.09
CA HIS A 116 14.54 5.60 14.47
C HIS A 116 15.61 4.50 14.58
N ASP A 117 16.33 4.50 15.68
CA ASP A 117 17.15 3.37 16.10
C ASP A 117 16.26 2.31 16.78
N SER A 118 16.49 1.05 16.46
CA SER A 118 15.72 -0.08 17.04
C SER A 118 16.43 -0.75 18.22
N ASP A 119 17.60 -0.30 18.62
CA ASP A 119 18.35 -0.90 19.73
C ASP A 119 17.59 -0.78 21.05
N GLY A 120 17.31 -1.95 21.64
CA GLY A 120 16.67 -2.05 22.96
C GLY A 120 15.18 -1.71 23.02
N ILE A 121 14.53 -1.42 21.88
CA ILE A 121 13.08 -1.21 21.87
C ILE A 121 12.33 -2.55 21.89
N SER A 122 11.26 -2.64 22.68
CA SER A 122 10.36 -3.80 22.62
C SER A 122 9.47 -3.77 21.38
N ASP A 123 9.02 -4.96 20.90
CA ASP A 123 8.08 -5.04 19.77
C ASP A 123 6.78 -4.30 20.07
N GLU A 124 6.32 -4.32 21.31
CA GLU A 124 5.11 -3.61 21.75
C GLU A 124 5.27 -2.09 21.66
N ASP A 125 6.39 -1.56 22.11
CA ASP A 125 6.65 -0.11 22.05
C ASP A 125 6.93 0.35 20.64
N MET A 126 7.64 -0.44 19.82
CA MET A 126 7.82 -0.18 18.39
C MET A 126 6.46 -0.10 17.70
N TRP A 127 5.56 -1.05 17.97
CA TRP A 127 4.22 -1.06 17.39
C TRP A 127 3.40 0.19 17.77
N LYS A 128 3.42 0.59 19.03
CA LYS A 128 2.75 1.81 19.51
C LYS A 128 3.29 3.07 18.81
N GLN A 129 4.61 3.16 18.69
CA GLN A 129 5.24 4.31 18.01
C GLN A 129 4.91 4.34 16.53
N LEU A 130 4.95 3.20 15.84
CA LEU A 130 4.55 3.09 14.44
C LEU A 130 3.13 3.60 14.22
N GLN A 131 2.16 3.11 15.00
CA GLN A 131 0.78 3.54 14.88
C GLN A 131 0.61 5.05 15.08
N LYS A 132 1.27 5.59 16.12
CA LYS A 132 1.16 7.01 16.44
C LYS A 132 1.84 7.88 15.39
N GLU A 133 3.10 7.60 15.06
CA GLU A 133 3.90 8.50 14.23
C GLU A 133 3.51 8.44 12.76
N TYR A 134 3.09 7.29 12.23
CA TYR A 134 2.54 7.21 10.88
C TYR A 134 1.25 8.01 10.74
N LYS A 135 0.39 7.97 11.76
CA LYS A 135 -0.82 8.80 11.76
C LYS A 135 -0.50 10.28 11.82
N ASP A 136 0.41 10.67 12.69
CA ASP A 136 0.76 12.08 12.91
C ASP A 136 1.53 12.70 11.73
N LYS A 137 2.44 11.94 11.11
CA LYS A 137 3.35 12.46 10.08
C LYS A 137 2.81 12.31 8.66
N TYR A 138 2.09 11.22 8.39
CA TYR A 138 1.71 10.82 7.03
C TYR A 138 0.21 10.66 6.84
N ASP A 139 -0.60 10.79 7.90
CA ASP A 139 -2.04 10.46 7.92
C ASP A 139 -2.32 9.00 7.50
N MET A 140 -1.37 8.10 7.73
CA MET A 140 -1.47 6.67 7.47
C MET A 140 -1.68 5.87 8.75
N SER A 141 -2.29 4.69 8.62
CA SER A 141 -2.56 3.81 9.75
C SER A 141 -2.00 2.41 9.50
N TRP A 142 -1.36 1.84 10.53
CA TRP A 142 -1.05 0.42 10.58
C TRP A 142 -2.31 -0.33 11.01
N ILE A 143 -2.90 -1.12 10.11
CA ILE A 143 -4.21 -1.75 10.32
C ILE A 143 -4.12 -2.93 11.28
N GLY A 144 -3.02 -3.71 11.21
CA GLY A 144 -2.81 -4.90 12.02
C GLY A 144 -1.49 -5.59 11.73
N GLN A 145 -1.24 -6.68 12.44
CA GLN A 145 -0.07 -7.53 12.26
C GLN A 145 -0.49 -8.90 11.75
N TYR A 146 0.30 -9.49 10.85
CA TYR A 146 0.01 -10.80 10.26
C TYR A 146 0.24 -11.98 11.24
N GLY A 147 0.90 -11.75 12.38
CA GLY A 147 1.14 -12.77 13.40
C GLY A 147 2.31 -13.71 13.11
N PHE A 148 3.18 -13.38 12.16
CA PHE A 148 4.42 -14.11 11.90
C PHE A 148 5.63 -13.19 12.06
N ASN A 149 6.82 -13.80 12.18
CA ASN A 149 8.09 -13.08 12.24
C ASN A 149 8.84 -13.28 10.92
N ASN A 150 9.25 -12.16 10.30
CA ASN A 150 10.17 -12.11 9.18
C ASN A 150 11.45 -11.39 9.64
N THR A 151 12.61 -12.03 9.53
CA THR A 151 13.87 -11.47 9.96
C THR A 151 14.98 -11.73 8.95
N TYR A 152 16.05 -10.96 9.06
CA TYR A 152 17.26 -11.19 8.27
C TYR A 152 18.09 -12.32 8.88
N ALA A 153 18.72 -13.09 8.01
CA ALA A 153 19.69 -14.11 8.39
C ALA A 153 20.96 -13.96 7.55
N LEU A 154 22.11 -14.17 8.18
CA LEU A 154 23.37 -14.35 7.46
C LEU A 154 23.47 -15.78 7.01
N ILE A 155 23.65 -15.98 5.71
CA ILE A 155 23.79 -17.30 5.09
C ILE A 155 25.21 -17.44 4.58
N ILE A 156 25.84 -18.56 4.88
CA ILE A 156 27.16 -18.92 4.37
C ILE A 156 27.08 -20.27 3.65
N ARG A 157 27.85 -20.45 2.60
CA ARG A 157 27.92 -21.75 1.93
C ARG A 157 28.61 -22.78 2.85
N GLU A 158 28.12 -24.00 2.81
CA GLU A 158 28.62 -25.09 3.65
C GLU A 158 30.13 -25.31 3.49
N GLU A 159 30.64 -25.20 2.25
CA GLU A 159 32.08 -25.33 1.95
C GLU A 159 32.92 -24.27 2.68
N ALA A 160 32.44 -22.99 2.70
CA ALA A 160 33.13 -21.93 3.41
C ALA A 160 33.03 -22.12 4.94
N ALA A 161 31.85 -22.52 5.44
CA ALA A 161 31.67 -22.82 6.85
C ALA A 161 32.62 -23.95 7.32
N LYS A 162 32.79 -25.00 6.53
CA LYS A 162 33.75 -26.10 6.79
C LYS A 162 35.20 -25.62 6.70
N LYS A 163 35.54 -24.89 5.62
CA LYS A 163 36.92 -24.36 5.42
C LYS A 163 37.42 -23.58 6.60
N TYR A 164 36.59 -22.72 7.16
CA TYR A 164 36.94 -21.81 8.26
C TYR A 164 36.42 -22.30 9.63
N ASN A 165 35.84 -23.48 9.71
CA ASN A 165 35.27 -24.07 10.93
C ASN A 165 34.26 -23.12 11.64
N LEU A 166 33.37 -22.51 10.85
CA LEU A 166 32.39 -21.54 11.34
C LEU A 166 31.11 -22.25 11.79
N THR A 167 30.70 -21.98 13.03
CA THR A 167 29.45 -22.48 13.64
C THR A 167 28.61 -21.34 14.25
N LYS A 168 29.17 -20.14 14.39
CA LYS A 168 28.54 -18.97 14.97
C LYS A 168 28.88 -17.71 14.18
N THR A 169 27.96 -16.76 14.10
CA THR A 169 28.15 -15.48 13.41
C THR A 169 29.36 -14.69 13.96
N SER A 170 29.60 -14.76 15.28
CA SER A 170 30.73 -14.05 15.90
C SER A 170 32.10 -14.48 15.38
N GLN A 171 32.24 -15.69 14.86
CA GLN A 171 33.49 -16.18 14.29
C GLN A 171 33.80 -15.60 12.89
N LEU A 172 32.84 -14.94 12.25
CA LEU A 172 33.06 -14.28 10.97
C LEU A 172 34.07 -13.15 11.07
N ALA A 173 34.20 -12.52 12.24
CA ALA A 173 35.17 -11.45 12.47
C ALA A 173 36.61 -11.93 12.26
N ASP A 174 36.91 -13.19 12.64
CA ASP A 174 38.27 -13.76 12.55
C ASP A 174 38.73 -14.08 11.12
N VAL A 175 37.77 -14.14 10.19
CA VAL A 175 38.02 -14.53 8.78
C VAL A 175 37.41 -13.54 7.78
N SER A 176 37.02 -12.36 8.25
CA SER A 176 36.31 -11.35 7.44
C SER A 176 37.08 -10.94 6.20
N ASP A 177 38.41 -10.87 6.28
CA ASP A 177 39.28 -10.49 5.17
C ASP A 177 39.31 -11.53 4.02
N GLU A 178 38.89 -12.76 4.29
CA GLU A 178 38.84 -13.85 3.31
C GLU A 178 37.43 -14.07 2.73
N LEU A 179 36.44 -13.33 3.22
CA LEU A 179 35.04 -13.49 2.84
C LEU A 179 34.54 -12.29 2.03
N VAL A 180 33.67 -12.57 1.07
CA VAL A 180 32.95 -11.52 0.33
C VAL A 180 31.48 -11.55 0.77
N PHE A 181 31.03 -10.43 1.31
CA PHE A 181 29.64 -10.25 1.72
C PHE A 181 28.78 -9.79 0.52
N GLY A 182 27.67 -10.47 0.31
CA GLY A 182 26.64 -10.08 -0.65
C GLY A 182 25.35 -9.68 0.07
N GLY A 183 24.81 -8.53 -0.25
CA GLY A 183 23.53 -8.04 0.27
C GLY A 183 22.76 -7.27 -0.81
N ASN A 184 21.44 -7.15 -0.63
CA ASN A 184 20.63 -6.26 -1.45
C ASN A 184 20.76 -4.80 -0.97
N SER A 185 20.25 -3.85 -1.76
CA SER A 185 20.28 -2.42 -1.43
C SER A 185 19.63 -2.14 -0.07
N ASP A 186 18.47 -2.75 0.19
CA ASP A 186 17.73 -2.54 1.44
C ASP A 186 18.54 -2.94 2.69
N TYR A 187 19.36 -3.99 2.57
CA TYR A 187 20.22 -4.42 3.66
C TYR A 187 21.41 -3.47 3.86
N ILE A 188 22.01 -3.04 2.74
CA ILE A 188 23.21 -2.17 2.77
C ILE A 188 22.86 -0.75 3.29
N GLU A 189 21.67 -0.27 3.00
CA GLU A 189 21.18 1.05 3.42
C GLU A 189 20.69 1.10 4.89
N ARG A 190 20.49 -0.06 5.52
CA ARG A 190 20.17 -0.13 6.96
C ARG A 190 21.41 0.28 7.78
N LYS A 191 21.22 1.26 8.62
CA LYS A 191 22.21 1.71 9.60
C LYS A 191 21.83 1.19 10.98
#